data_d5a0c406f3e5c018ae907b8fc75b82b9
#
_entry.id   d5a0c406f3e5c018ae907b8fc75b82b9
#
_cell.length_a   1.000
_cell.length_b   1.000
_cell.length_c   1.000
_cell.angle_alpha   90.00
_cell.angle_beta   90.00
_cell.angle_gamma   90.00
#
_symmetry.space_group_name_H-M   'P 1'
#
loop_
_entity.id
_entity.type
_entity.pdbx_description
1 polymer ?
#
loop_
_entity_poly.entity_id
_entity_poly.type
_entity_poly.pdbx_seq_one_letter_code
_entity_poly.pdbx_strand_id
1 'polypeptide(L)'
;MKNKIVLITGASSGIGWATAKAFADRGANLILCGRRKEKLKELSQKLATKSLLLTFDVRDRKAVFESLSHLPEEWKNVDILINNAGNAHGLDPVQTANLDDWDAMIDGNVKGLMYVTKAILPNMLKMKEGHIINLGSIAGKEVYPNGNVYCSSKYAVDAFTQGLRIDLNPDGIKVSAIHPGLVHTEFSEVRFKGDQNRADKVYEGIEALKAKDVADAILYIALAPAKVNIADLVLLPTRQANAYISNRE
;
A
#
# COMPACT_ATOMS: atom_id res chain seq x y z
N MET A 1 -18.83 6.59 3.17
CA MET A 1 -17.50 7.23 3.39
C MET A 1 -17.56 8.76 3.52
N LYS A 2 -18.76 9.35 3.39
CA LYS A 2 -18.93 10.82 3.43
C LYS A 2 -18.24 11.43 4.67
N ASN A 3 -17.39 12.41 4.43
CA ASN A 3 -16.59 13.13 5.45
C ASN A 3 -15.52 12.33 6.21
N LYS A 4 -15.35 11.02 5.96
CA LYS A 4 -14.24 10.28 6.54
C LYS A 4 -12.91 10.77 5.96
N ILE A 5 -11.87 10.82 6.77
CA ILE A 5 -10.51 11.20 6.36
C ILE A 5 -9.70 9.93 6.11
N VAL A 6 -9.20 9.79 4.88
CA VAL A 6 -8.42 8.62 4.46
C VAL A 6 -7.02 9.05 4.05
N LEU A 7 -6.01 8.55 4.74
CA LEU A 7 -4.61 8.77 4.39
C LEU A 7 -4.11 7.62 3.52
N ILE A 8 -3.52 7.97 2.37
CA ILE A 8 -3.01 7.00 1.40
C ILE A 8 -1.55 7.31 1.10
N THR A 9 -0.65 6.38 1.44
CA THR A 9 0.76 6.49 1.04
C THR A 9 0.97 5.92 -0.37
N GLY A 10 1.94 6.48 -1.11
CA GLY A 10 2.18 6.07 -2.50
C GLY A 10 1.04 6.43 -3.45
N ALA A 11 0.30 7.51 -3.18
CA ALA A 11 -0.88 7.92 -3.95
C ALA A 11 -0.56 8.45 -5.36
N SER A 12 0.72 8.67 -5.70
CA SER A 12 1.12 9.30 -6.96
C SER A 12 1.05 8.39 -8.20
N SER A 13 0.71 7.10 -8.06
CA SER A 13 0.54 6.15 -9.18
C SER A 13 -0.16 4.86 -8.77
N GLY A 14 -0.43 4.01 -9.75
CA GLY A 14 -0.86 2.63 -9.58
C GLY A 14 -2.04 2.44 -8.63
N ILE A 15 -1.89 1.49 -7.71
CA ILE A 15 -2.94 1.12 -6.74
C ILE A 15 -3.32 2.30 -5.85
N GLY A 16 -2.34 3.08 -5.35
CA GLY A 16 -2.62 4.23 -4.49
C GLY A 16 -3.44 5.32 -5.19
N TRP A 17 -3.16 5.59 -6.46
CA TRP A 17 -3.93 6.51 -7.29
C TRP A 17 -5.38 6.02 -7.50
N ALA A 18 -5.54 4.75 -7.87
CA ALA A 18 -6.85 4.16 -8.08
C ALA A 18 -7.68 4.12 -6.78
N THR A 19 -7.02 3.81 -5.66
CA THR A 19 -7.63 3.82 -4.33
C THR A 19 -8.11 5.21 -3.95
N ALA A 20 -7.30 6.25 -4.18
CA ALA A 20 -7.69 7.64 -3.91
C ALA A 20 -8.98 8.00 -4.68
N LYS A 21 -9.06 7.65 -5.97
CA LYS A 21 -10.28 7.88 -6.77
C LYS A 21 -11.48 7.12 -6.20
N ALA A 22 -11.32 5.83 -5.89
CA ALA A 22 -12.41 5.01 -5.37
C ALA A 22 -12.99 5.54 -4.05
N PHE A 23 -12.12 6.06 -3.16
CA PHE A 23 -12.58 6.66 -1.90
C PHE A 23 -13.19 8.05 -2.08
N ALA A 24 -12.64 8.89 -2.97
CA ALA A 24 -13.21 10.19 -3.31
C ALA A 24 -14.62 10.06 -3.91
N ASP A 25 -14.83 9.08 -4.80
CA ASP A 25 -16.14 8.77 -5.40
C ASP A 25 -17.19 8.36 -4.33
N ARG A 26 -16.75 7.95 -3.15
CA ARG A 26 -17.60 7.65 -1.98
C ARG A 26 -17.68 8.80 -0.96
N GLY A 27 -17.14 9.98 -1.32
CA GLY A 27 -17.22 11.20 -0.52
C GLY A 27 -16.20 11.30 0.62
N ALA A 28 -15.12 10.52 0.61
CA ALA A 28 -14.04 10.63 1.56
C ALA A 28 -13.15 11.84 1.26
N ASN A 29 -12.66 12.53 2.30
CA ASN A 29 -11.59 13.51 2.21
C ASN A 29 -10.25 12.78 2.28
N LEU A 30 -9.25 13.21 1.50
CA LEU A 30 -8.04 12.43 1.29
C LEU A 30 -6.77 13.15 1.73
N ILE A 31 -5.90 12.49 2.47
CA ILE A 31 -4.51 12.88 2.65
C ILE A 31 -3.66 12.04 1.69
N LEU A 32 -3.13 12.69 0.65
CA LEU A 32 -2.40 12.04 -0.41
C LEU A 32 -0.89 12.20 -0.18
N CYS A 33 -0.21 11.10 0.15
CA CYS A 33 1.21 11.10 0.45
C CYS A 33 2.03 10.44 -0.67
N GLY A 34 3.17 11.05 -1.03
CA GLY A 34 4.07 10.51 -2.03
C GLY A 34 5.25 11.43 -2.33
N ARG A 35 6.21 10.96 -3.10
CA ARG A 35 7.43 11.71 -3.46
C ARG A 35 7.23 12.70 -4.63
N ARG A 36 6.31 12.39 -5.54
CA ARG A 36 6.08 13.09 -6.80
C ARG A 36 4.99 14.15 -6.63
N LYS A 37 5.37 15.36 -6.20
CA LYS A 37 4.46 16.47 -5.89
C LYS A 37 3.50 16.79 -7.05
N GLU A 38 4.01 16.85 -8.28
CA GLU A 38 3.17 17.22 -9.42
C GLU A 38 2.14 16.13 -9.75
N LYS A 39 2.48 14.85 -9.55
CA LYS A 39 1.52 13.75 -9.70
C LYS A 39 0.43 13.79 -8.63
N LEU A 40 0.77 14.16 -7.40
CA LEU A 40 -0.25 14.35 -6.33
C LEU A 40 -1.18 15.51 -6.67
N LYS A 41 -0.66 16.62 -7.22
CA LYS A 41 -1.50 17.75 -7.69
C LYS A 41 -2.42 17.33 -8.83
N GLU A 42 -1.89 16.61 -9.82
CA GLU A 42 -2.68 16.07 -10.92
C GLU A 42 -3.82 15.19 -10.43
N LEU A 43 -3.54 14.31 -9.45
CA LEU A 43 -4.57 13.48 -8.82
C LEU A 43 -5.61 14.34 -8.11
N SER A 44 -5.18 15.23 -7.24
CA SER A 44 -6.06 16.12 -6.46
C SER A 44 -7.06 16.89 -7.34
N GLN A 45 -6.62 17.37 -8.50
CA GLN A 45 -7.47 18.08 -9.46
C GLN A 45 -8.57 17.20 -10.11
N LYS A 46 -8.39 15.88 -10.07
CA LYS A 46 -9.33 14.89 -10.62
C LYS A 46 -10.30 14.35 -9.59
N LEU A 47 -10.18 14.77 -8.32
CA LEU A 47 -11.03 14.30 -7.23
C LEU A 47 -12.17 15.27 -6.96
N ALA A 48 -13.35 14.75 -6.66
CA ALA A 48 -14.51 15.55 -6.31
C ALA A 48 -14.54 16.01 -4.83
N THR A 49 -13.62 15.51 -4.01
CA THR A 49 -13.56 15.77 -2.57
C THR A 49 -12.31 16.55 -2.19
N LYS A 50 -12.27 17.08 -0.96
CA LYS A 50 -11.10 17.79 -0.45
C LYS A 50 -9.91 16.84 -0.35
N SER A 51 -8.72 17.36 -0.66
CA SER A 51 -7.47 16.63 -0.47
C SER A 51 -6.37 17.51 0.09
N LEU A 52 -5.58 16.94 1.02
CA LEU A 52 -4.34 17.49 1.56
C LEU A 52 -3.17 16.73 0.91
N LEU A 53 -2.21 17.46 0.36
CA LEU A 53 -1.06 16.86 -0.31
C LEU A 53 0.18 16.93 0.61
N LEU A 54 0.79 15.79 0.88
CA LEU A 54 2.01 15.70 1.67
C LEU A 54 3.12 15.04 0.84
N THR A 55 4.21 15.78 0.67
CA THR A 55 5.33 15.32 -0.15
C THR A 55 6.50 14.91 0.74
N PHE A 56 6.69 13.60 0.88
CA PHE A 56 7.81 12.99 1.61
C PHE A 56 8.11 11.59 1.09
N ASP A 57 9.32 11.10 1.42
CA ASP A 57 9.68 9.68 1.24
C ASP A 57 9.38 8.94 2.54
N VAL A 58 8.63 7.84 2.47
CA VAL A 58 8.31 7.01 3.66
C VAL A 58 9.55 6.42 4.33
N ARG A 59 10.67 6.32 3.61
CA ARG A 59 11.96 5.85 4.13
C ARG A 59 12.62 6.86 5.07
N ASP A 60 12.31 8.15 4.89
CA ASP A 60 12.81 9.22 5.76
C ASP A 60 11.93 9.34 7.01
N ARG A 61 12.37 8.70 8.09
CA ARG A 61 11.69 8.71 9.38
C ARG A 61 11.38 10.14 9.85
N LYS A 62 12.35 11.07 9.72
CA LYS A 62 12.20 12.44 10.19
C LYS A 62 11.11 13.16 9.40
N ALA A 63 11.16 13.10 8.08
CA ALA A 63 10.17 13.72 7.20
C ALA A 63 8.76 13.15 7.43
N VAL A 64 8.62 11.82 7.67
CA VAL A 64 7.35 11.19 8.00
C VAL A 64 6.74 11.78 9.27
N PHE A 65 7.51 11.81 10.38
CA PHE A 65 7.01 12.32 11.65
C PHE A 65 6.75 13.83 11.59
N GLU A 66 7.61 14.64 10.97
CA GLU A 66 7.38 16.08 10.79
C GLU A 66 6.10 16.35 10.00
N SER A 67 5.85 15.62 8.91
CA SER A 67 4.66 15.83 8.08
C SER A 67 3.37 15.38 8.76
N LEU A 68 3.39 14.24 9.47
CA LEU A 68 2.17 13.62 10.00
C LEU A 68 1.82 14.03 11.43
N SER A 69 2.79 14.51 12.22
CA SER A 69 2.53 15.03 13.57
C SER A 69 1.99 16.46 13.55
N HIS A 70 2.11 17.18 12.45
CA HIS A 70 1.68 18.57 12.30
C HIS A 70 0.53 18.73 11.29
N LEU A 71 -0.34 17.73 11.19
CA LEU A 71 -1.53 17.85 10.35
C LEU A 71 -2.41 19.01 10.83
N PRO A 72 -3.00 19.82 9.90
CA PRO A 72 -4.02 20.80 10.24
C PRO A 72 -5.16 20.18 11.04
N GLU A 73 -5.82 20.96 11.90
CA GLU A 73 -6.82 20.45 12.84
C GLU A 73 -7.91 19.63 12.17
N GLU A 74 -8.42 20.11 11.03
CA GLU A 74 -9.44 19.43 10.23
C GLU A 74 -8.99 18.12 9.59
N TRP A 75 -7.67 17.80 9.60
CA TRP A 75 -7.08 16.59 9.02
C TRP A 75 -6.51 15.62 10.04
N LYS A 76 -6.48 15.99 11.33
CA LYS A 76 -5.83 15.18 12.38
C LYS A 76 -6.51 13.85 12.63
N ASN A 77 -7.84 13.80 12.51
CA ASN A 77 -8.61 12.61 12.84
C ASN A 77 -8.70 11.67 11.62
N VAL A 78 -7.60 11.01 11.31
CA VAL A 78 -7.55 10.03 10.23
C VAL A 78 -8.37 8.79 10.60
N ASP A 79 -9.47 8.57 9.86
CA ASP A 79 -10.34 7.40 10.04
C ASP A 79 -9.75 6.12 9.47
N ILE A 80 -9.08 6.24 8.30
CA ILE A 80 -8.51 5.10 7.60
C ILE A 80 -7.09 5.43 7.14
N LEU A 81 -6.14 4.58 7.50
CA LEU A 81 -4.78 4.60 7.00
C LEU A 81 -4.59 3.48 5.97
N ILE A 82 -4.20 3.85 4.75
CA ILE A 82 -3.84 2.90 3.69
C ILE A 82 -2.33 2.98 3.44
N ASN A 83 -1.61 2.04 4.01
CA ASN A 83 -0.17 1.85 3.79
C ASN A 83 0.04 1.13 2.45
N ASN A 84 0.04 1.90 1.36
CA ASN A 84 0.21 1.40 0.01
C ASN A 84 1.63 1.64 -0.55
N ALA A 85 2.38 2.62 -0.04
CA ALA A 85 3.73 2.88 -0.50
C ALA A 85 4.63 1.64 -0.35
N GLY A 86 5.28 1.27 -1.43
CA GLY A 86 6.20 0.15 -1.48
C GLY A 86 6.58 -0.20 -2.92
N ASN A 87 7.71 -0.87 -3.10
CA ASN A 87 8.19 -1.33 -4.40
C ASN A 87 9.05 -2.59 -4.28
N ALA A 88 9.39 -3.16 -5.46
CA ALA A 88 10.48 -4.11 -5.61
C ALA A 88 11.61 -3.45 -6.41
N HIS A 89 12.82 -3.94 -6.21
CA HIS A 89 14.01 -3.58 -6.96
C HIS A 89 14.76 -4.86 -7.30
N GLY A 90 15.09 -5.02 -8.59
CA GLY A 90 15.75 -6.21 -9.10
C GLY A 90 14.91 -7.50 -9.04
N LEU A 91 15.45 -8.55 -9.60
CA LEU A 91 14.94 -9.92 -9.59
C LEU A 91 16.12 -10.84 -9.85
N ASP A 92 17.05 -10.90 -8.92
CA ASP A 92 18.33 -11.56 -9.08
C ASP A 92 18.55 -12.60 -7.98
N PRO A 93 19.31 -13.69 -8.27
CA PRO A 93 19.71 -14.65 -7.24
C PRO A 93 20.51 -13.94 -6.12
N VAL A 94 20.47 -14.50 -4.91
CA VAL A 94 21.12 -13.91 -3.72
C VAL A 94 22.59 -13.56 -3.96
N GLN A 95 23.32 -14.43 -4.67
CA GLN A 95 24.78 -14.27 -4.92
C GLN A 95 25.14 -13.11 -5.86
N THR A 96 24.19 -12.58 -6.62
CA THR A 96 24.43 -11.50 -7.60
C THR A 96 23.57 -10.26 -7.37
N ALA A 97 22.65 -10.32 -6.40
CA ALA A 97 21.74 -9.23 -6.11
C ALA A 97 22.46 -8.00 -5.52
N ASN A 98 21.96 -6.82 -5.81
CA ASN A 98 22.49 -5.55 -5.32
C ASN A 98 21.97 -5.25 -3.91
N LEU A 99 22.86 -4.93 -2.98
CA LEU A 99 22.51 -4.61 -1.58
C LEU A 99 21.69 -3.31 -1.47
N ASP A 100 21.96 -2.31 -2.29
CA ASP A 100 21.18 -1.06 -2.29
C ASP A 100 19.71 -1.32 -2.67
N ASP A 101 19.45 -2.30 -3.54
CA ASP A 101 18.09 -2.73 -3.89
C ASP A 101 17.41 -3.42 -2.69
N TRP A 102 18.15 -4.19 -1.91
CA TRP A 102 17.68 -4.82 -0.68
C TRP A 102 17.32 -3.79 0.38
N ASP A 103 18.22 -2.84 0.64
CA ASP A 103 18.00 -1.77 1.59
C ASP A 103 16.78 -0.93 1.19
N ALA A 104 16.66 -0.57 -0.09
CA ALA A 104 15.53 0.20 -0.59
C ALA A 104 14.18 -0.54 -0.39
N MET A 105 14.15 -1.88 -0.54
CA MET A 105 12.94 -2.68 -0.30
C MET A 105 12.60 -2.76 1.18
N ILE A 106 13.58 -3.00 2.05
CA ILE A 106 13.34 -3.07 3.51
C ILE A 106 12.94 -1.70 4.05
N ASP A 107 13.66 -0.65 3.68
CA ASP A 107 13.37 0.70 4.15
C ASP A 107 11.99 1.19 3.68
N GLY A 108 11.63 0.93 2.43
CA GLY A 108 10.35 1.38 1.87
C GLY A 108 9.17 0.53 2.31
N ASN A 109 9.27 -0.80 2.15
CA ASN A 109 8.14 -1.70 2.35
C ASN A 109 7.86 -1.99 3.83
N VAL A 110 8.91 -2.03 4.67
CA VAL A 110 8.81 -2.42 6.07
C VAL A 110 8.92 -1.19 6.98
N LYS A 111 10.09 -0.54 7.04
CA LYS A 111 10.31 0.58 7.95
C LYS A 111 9.39 1.76 7.65
N GLY A 112 9.22 2.11 6.36
CA GLY A 112 8.34 3.20 5.95
C GLY A 112 6.90 3.00 6.38
N LEU A 113 6.36 1.78 6.21
CA LEU A 113 5.03 1.41 6.67
C LEU A 113 4.92 1.53 8.20
N MET A 114 5.93 1.04 8.94
CA MET A 114 5.97 1.14 10.40
C MET A 114 6.00 2.60 10.87
N TYR A 115 6.79 3.47 10.23
CA TYR A 115 6.90 4.88 10.58
C TYR A 115 5.57 5.62 10.40
N VAL A 116 4.93 5.45 9.24
CA VAL A 116 3.63 6.08 8.95
C VAL A 116 2.57 5.58 9.94
N THR A 117 2.49 4.26 10.17
CA THR A 117 1.57 3.69 11.16
C THR A 117 1.78 4.31 12.53
N LYS A 118 3.04 4.36 13.01
CA LYS A 118 3.36 4.90 14.33
C LYS A 118 3.05 6.38 14.46
N ALA A 119 3.20 7.17 13.37
CA ALA A 119 2.88 8.59 13.38
C ALA A 119 1.37 8.88 13.46
N ILE A 120 0.54 8.04 12.83
CA ILE A 120 -0.93 8.21 12.80
C ILE A 120 -1.62 7.60 14.02
N LEU A 121 -1.08 6.51 14.54
CA LEU A 121 -1.70 5.70 15.60
C LEU A 121 -2.15 6.47 16.85
N PRO A 122 -1.40 7.47 17.39
CA PRO A 122 -1.81 8.19 18.60
C PRO A 122 -3.21 8.82 18.51
N ASN A 123 -3.56 9.36 17.34
CA ASN A 123 -4.90 9.97 17.14
C ASN A 123 -5.99 8.89 17.03
N MET A 124 -5.74 7.77 16.37
CA MET A 124 -6.68 6.65 16.31
C MET A 124 -6.95 6.08 17.72
N LEU A 125 -5.92 5.92 18.54
CA LEU A 125 -6.04 5.47 19.93
C LEU A 125 -6.87 6.44 20.76
N LYS A 126 -6.65 7.76 20.59
CA LYS A 126 -7.45 8.79 21.27
C LYS A 126 -8.93 8.76 20.88
N MET A 127 -9.22 8.50 19.60
CA MET A 127 -10.59 8.38 19.08
C MET A 127 -11.24 7.05 19.44
N LYS A 128 -10.46 6.02 19.81
CA LYS A 128 -10.89 4.62 19.95
C LYS A 128 -11.62 4.10 18.70
N GLU A 129 -11.23 4.61 17.58
CA GLU A 129 -11.79 4.27 16.26
C GLU A 129 -10.70 4.45 15.19
N GLY A 130 -10.63 3.55 14.25
CA GLY A 130 -9.72 3.63 13.12
C GLY A 130 -9.67 2.32 12.32
N HIS A 131 -9.14 2.42 11.12
CA HIS A 131 -8.88 1.26 10.29
C HIS A 131 -7.53 1.38 9.58
N ILE A 132 -6.62 0.47 9.85
CA ILE A 132 -5.32 0.38 9.18
C ILE A 132 -5.41 -0.72 8.12
N ILE A 133 -5.16 -0.39 6.86
CA ILE A 133 -5.14 -1.34 5.74
C ILE A 133 -3.74 -1.35 5.13
N ASN A 134 -3.05 -2.46 5.24
CA ASN A 134 -1.69 -2.63 4.73
C ASN A 134 -1.69 -3.34 3.39
N LEU A 135 -0.98 -2.79 2.39
CA LEU A 135 -0.77 -3.43 1.10
C LEU A 135 0.36 -4.46 1.21
N GLY A 136 -0.04 -5.71 1.39
CA GLY A 136 0.83 -6.87 1.31
C GLY A 136 1.19 -7.25 -0.13
N SER A 137 1.26 -8.53 -0.37
CA SER A 137 1.41 -9.17 -1.69
C SER A 137 1.25 -10.68 -1.49
N ILE A 138 0.91 -11.42 -2.56
CA ILE A 138 1.04 -12.89 -2.55
C ILE A 138 2.49 -13.30 -2.22
N ALA A 139 3.48 -12.47 -2.53
CA ALA A 139 4.90 -12.61 -2.14
C ALA A 139 5.12 -12.60 -0.61
N GLY A 140 4.16 -12.16 0.18
CA GLY A 140 4.16 -12.26 1.64
C GLY A 140 3.50 -13.54 2.18
N LYS A 141 3.00 -14.40 1.30
CA LYS A 141 2.40 -15.70 1.61
C LYS A 141 3.22 -16.84 1.05
N GLU A 142 3.90 -16.62 -0.06
CA GLU A 142 4.69 -17.62 -0.77
C GLU A 142 5.95 -16.98 -1.37
N VAL A 143 7.06 -17.74 -1.35
CA VAL A 143 8.34 -17.29 -1.92
C VAL A 143 8.48 -17.81 -3.35
N TYR A 144 8.97 -16.96 -4.25
CA TYR A 144 9.26 -17.33 -5.64
C TYR A 144 10.75 -17.13 -5.99
N PRO A 145 11.26 -17.81 -7.02
CA PRO A 145 12.68 -17.71 -7.41
C PRO A 145 13.12 -16.26 -7.64
N ASN A 146 14.30 -15.90 -7.14
CA ASN A 146 14.91 -14.57 -7.21
C ASN A 146 14.14 -13.44 -6.51
N GLY A 147 13.02 -13.74 -5.86
CA GLY A 147 12.20 -12.77 -5.11
C GLY A 147 12.61 -12.61 -3.64
N ASN A 148 13.76 -13.12 -3.23
CA ASN A 148 14.21 -13.30 -1.83
C ASN A 148 13.88 -12.14 -0.89
N VAL A 149 14.47 -10.95 -1.07
CA VAL A 149 14.27 -9.82 -0.15
C VAL A 149 12.91 -9.14 -0.36
N TYR A 150 12.39 -9.09 -1.59
CA TYR A 150 11.02 -8.62 -1.78
C TYR A 150 10.01 -9.49 -1.01
N CYS A 151 10.10 -10.82 -1.15
CA CYS A 151 9.26 -11.74 -0.37
C CYS A 151 9.47 -11.53 1.13
N SER A 152 10.71 -11.47 1.61
CA SER A 152 11.03 -11.20 3.02
C SER A 152 10.37 -9.92 3.51
N SER A 153 10.41 -8.82 2.74
CA SER A 153 9.77 -7.57 3.09
C SER A 153 8.25 -7.70 3.20
N LYS A 154 7.62 -8.48 2.32
CA LYS A 154 6.16 -8.68 2.32
C LYS A 154 5.70 -9.67 3.40
N TYR A 155 6.52 -10.67 3.77
CA TYR A 155 6.31 -11.48 4.96
C TYR A 155 6.41 -10.63 6.24
N ALA A 156 7.36 -9.69 6.31
CA ALA A 156 7.47 -8.76 7.43
C ALA A 156 6.23 -7.86 7.55
N VAL A 157 5.69 -7.37 6.43
CA VAL A 157 4.42 -6.60 6.42
C VAL A 157 3.26 -7.45 6.93
N ASP A 158 3.16 -8.72 6.52
CA ASP A 158 2.12 -9.63 6.98
C ASP A 158 2.22 -9.87 8.50
N ALA A 159 3.40 -10.24 8.99
CA ALA A 159 3.64 -10.46 10.41
C ALA A 159 3.36 -9.20 11.24
N PHE A 160 3.80 -8.02 10.78
CA PHE A 160 3.53 -6.75 11.45
C PHE A 160 2.04 -6.43 11.49
N THR A 161 1.30 -6.71 10.41
CA THR A 161 -0.15 -6.52 10.35
C THR A 161 -0.89 -7.41 11.35
N GLN A 162 -0.44 -8.66 11.50
CA GLN A 162 -0.99 -9.58 12.52
C GLN A 162 -0.70 -9.07 13.94
N GLY A 163 0.52 -8.62 14.22
CA GLY A 163 0.90 -8.02 15.50
C GLY A 163 0.07 -6.78 15.82
N LEU A 164 -0.06 -5.84 14.87
CA LEU A 164 -0.92 -4.67 15.04
C LEU A 164 -2.36 -5.04 15.39
N ARG A 165 -2.91 -6.09 14.76
CA ARG A 165 -4.29 -6.54 15.03
C ARG A 165 -4.45 -7.05 16.46
N ILE A 166 -3.43 -7.74 16.98
CA ILE A 166 -3.41 -8.22 18.37
C ILE A 166 -3.32 -7.03 19.33
N ASP A 167 -2.36 -6.14 19.10
CA ASP A 167 -2.06 -5.02 20.00
C ASP A 167 -3.20 -3.99 20.07
N LEU A 168 -3.90 -3.75 18.94
CA LEU A 168 -4.91 -2.71 18.81
C LEU A 168 -6.35 -3.22 18.98
N ASN A 169 -6.54 -4.51 19.16
CA ASN A 169 -7.86 -5.11 19.39
C ASN A 169 -8.58 -4.50 20.61
N PRO A 170 -7.91 -4.29 21.78
CA PRO A 170 -8.55 -3.68 22.94
C PRO A 170 -9.04 -2.24 22.71
N ASP A 171 -8.44 -1.53 21.74
CA ASP A 171 -8.77 -0.15 21.43
C ASP A 171 -9.83 0.01 20.32
N GLY A 172 -10.37 -1.11 19.79
CA GLY A 172 -11.41 -1.09 18.77
C GLY A 172 -10.91 -0.68 17.37
N ILE A 173 -9.59 -0.64 17.13
CA ILE A 173 -9.00 -0.29 15.84
C ILE A 173 -8.94 -1.53 14.95
N LYS A 174 -9.52 -1.42 13.75
CA LYS A 174 -9.47 -2.50 12.75
C LYS A 174 -8.11 -2.52 12.04
N VAL A 175 -7.59 -3.72 11.79
CA VAL A 175 -6.34 -3.90 11.04
C VAL A 175 -6.52 -5.00 10.00
N SER A 176 -6.28 -4.65 8.75
CA SER A 176 -6.46 -5.52 7.58
C SER A 176 -5.20 -5.57 6.72
N ALA A 177 -5.03 -6.67 6.00
CA ALA A 177 -4.09 -6.76 4.90
C ALA A 177 -4.80 -7.14 3.60
N ILE A 178 -4.29 -6.63 2.47
CA ILE A 178 -4.64 -7.12 1.15
C ILE A 178 -3.39 -7.60 0.44
N HIS A 179 -3.44 -8.79 -0.18
CA HIS A 179 -2.32 -9.47 -0.81
C HIS A 179 -2.60 -9.71 -2.30
N PRO A 180 -2.32 -8.70 -3.17
CA PRO A 180 -2.50 -8.87 -4.59
C PRO A 180 -1.45 -9.82 -5.20
N GLY A 181 -1.85 -10.53 -6.25
CA GLY A 181 -0.95 -11.19 -7.20
C GLY A 181 -0.38 -10.19 -8.20
N LEU A 182 -0.30 -10.59 -9.47
CA LEU A 182 0.18 -9.75 -10.56
C LEU A 182 -0.80 -8.60 -10.82
N VAL A 183 -0.32 -7.36 -10.68
CA VAL A 183 -1.07 -6.13 -10.97
C VAL A 183 -0.32 -5.30 -11.99
N HIS A 184 -0.93 -5.00 -13.12
CA HIS A 184 -0.31 -4.18 -14.16
C HIS A 184 -0.30 -2.70 -13.74
N THR A 185 0.87 -2.18 -13.36
CA THR A 185 1.14 -0.80 -12.94
C THR A 185 2.58 -0.42 -13.26
N GLU A 186 3.02 0.81 -12.92
CA GLU A 186 4.44 1.22 -13.00
C GLU A 186 5.38 0.36 -12.12
N PHE A 187 4.86 -0.59 -11.34
CA PHE A 187 5.65 -1.39 -10.39
C PHE A 187 6.77 -2.18 -11.07
N SER A 188 6.48 -2.85 -12.18
CA SER A 188 7.48 -3.64 -12.91
C SER A 188 8.54 -2.77 -13.59
N GLU A 189 8.14 -1.59 -14.09
CA GLU A 189 9.08 -0.60 -14.63
C GLU A 189 10.06 -0.12 -13.55
N VAL A 190 9.55 0.23 -12.36
CA VAL A 190 10.39 0.61 -11.20
C VAL A 190 11.29 -0.55 -10.78
N ARG A 191 10.76 -1.78 -10.70
CA ARG A 191 11.52 -2.98 -10.33
C ARG A 191 12.72 -3.20 -11.23
N PHE A 192 12.56 -3.00 -12.52
CA PHE A 192 13.62 -3.21 -13.52
C PHE A 192 14.33 -1.91 -13.93
N LYS A 193 14.23 -0.84 -13.11
CA LYS A 193 14.97 0.43 -13.27
C LYS A 193 14.78 1.06 -14.67
N GLY A 194 13.56 0.94 -15.21
CA GLY A 194 13.20 1.49 -16.54
C GLY A 194 13.42 0.53 -17.72
N ASP A 195 13.87 -0.70 -17.49
CA ASP A 195 13.93 -1.73 -18.54
C ASP A 195 12.50 -2.20 -18.88
N GLN A 196 11.92 -1.55 -19.90
CA GLN A 196 10.56 -1.79 -20.34
C GLN A 196 10.37 -3.21 -20.87
N ASN A 197 11.38 -3.78 -21.55
CA ASN A 197 11.29 -5.15 -22.09
C ASN A 197 11.16 -6.19 -20.96
N ARG A 198 11.90 -6.03 -19.88
CA ARG A 198 11.77 -6.90 -18.69
C ARG A 198 10.44 -6.66 -17.98
N ALA A 199 9.99 -5.41 -17.91
CA ALA A 199 8.72 -5.06 -17.27
C ALA A 199 7.53 -5.69 -18.01
N ASP A 200 7.51 -5.61 -19.33
CA ASP A 200 6.41 -6.15 -20.17
C ASP A 200 6.35 -7.67 -20.12
N LYS A 201 7.50 -8.35 -20.11
CA LYS A 201 7.58 -9.81 -19.98
C LYS A 201 6.91 -10.36 -18.71
N VAL A 202 6.80 -9.57 -17.65
CA VAL A 202 6.09 -10.00 -16.42
C VAL A 202 4.63 -10.31 -16.73
N TYR A 203 4.03 -9.60 -17.66
CA TYR A 203 2.59 -9.65 -17.96
C TYR A 203 2.29 -10.43 -19.26
N GLU A 204 3.30 -10.87 -19.98
CA GLU A 204 3.13 -11.60 -21.24
C GLU A 204 2.30 -12.88 -21.03
N GLY A 205 1.26 -13.06 -21.84
CA GLY A 205 0.39 -14.23 -21.81
C GLY A 205 -0.54 -14.33 -20.59
N ILE A 206 -0.68 -13.27 -19.78
CA ILE A 206 -1.59 -13.27 -18.63
C ILE A 206 -2.36 -11.95 -18.52
N GLU A 207 -3.67 -12.03 -18.36
CA GLU A 207 -4.48 -10.89 -17.99
C GLU A 207 -4.29 -10.59 -16.49
N ALA A 208 -3.36 -9.68 -16.19
CA ALA A 208 -3.07 -9.26 -14.83
C ALA A 208 -4.19 -8.37 -14.27
N LEU A 209 -4.30 -8.31 -12.93
CA LEU A 209 -5.16 -7.33 -12.27
C LEU A 209 -4.77 -5.92 -12.70
N LYS A 210 -5.76 -5.03 -12.72
CA LYS A 210 -5.58 -3.59 -12.83
C LYS A 210 -5.54 -2.95 -11.44
N ALA A 211 -4.93 -1.79 -11.33
CA ALA A 211 -4.91 -1.02 -10.09
C ALA A 211 -6.33 -0.80 -9.51
N LYS A 212 -7.33 -0.67 -10.39
CA LYS A 212 -8.74 -0.51 -9.99
C LYS A 212 -9.28 -1.74 -9.26
N ASP A 213 -8.93 -2.95 -9.68
CA ASP A 213 -9.44 -4.18 -9.05
C ASP A 213 -8.98 -4.27 -7.60
N VAL A 214 -7.71 -3.90 -7.35
CA VAL A 214 -7.15 -3.83 -5.99
C VAL A 214 -7.79 -2.69 -5.20
N ALA A 215 -8.02 -1.52 -5.80
CA ALA A 215 -8.69 -0.40 -5.15
C ALA A 215 -10.13 -0.72 -4.74
N ASP A 216 -10.88 -1.43 -5.58
CA ASP A 216 -12.24 -1.89 -5.28
C ASP A 216 -12.24 -2.88 -4.09
N ALA A 217 -11.26 -3.78 -4.02
CA ALA A 217 -11.09 -4.71 -2.91
C ALA A 217 -10.69 -3.97 -1.60
N ILE A 218 -9.81 -2.97 -1.67
CA ILE A 218 -9.49 -2.10 -0.52
C ILE A 218 -10.74 -1.37 -0.02
N LEU A 219 -11.53 -0.83 -0.94
CA LEU A 219 -12.78 -0.16 -0.61
C LEU A 219 -13.80 -1.12 0.02
N TYR A 220 -13.90 -2.36 -0.48
CA TYR A 220 -14.73 -3.41 0.13
C TYR A 220 -14.31 -3.70 1.58
N ILE A 221 -13.02 -3.85 1.85
CA ILE A 221 -12.48 -4.01 3.20
C ILE A 221 -12.88 -2.82 4.09
N ALA A 222 -12.71 -1.60 3.58
CA ALA A 222 -12.98 -0.37 4.33
C ALA A 222 -14.48 -0.15 4.63
N LEU A 223 -15.36 -0.63 3.76
CA LEU A 223 -16.82 -0.51 3.89
C LEU A 223 -17.45 -1.59 4.78
N ALA A 224 -16.68 -2.59 5.22
CA ALA A 224 -17.20 -3.62 6.11
C ALA A 224 -17.79 -2.99 7.40
N PRO A 225 -18.94 -3.50 7.90
CA PRO A 225 -19.59 -2.98 9.10
C PRO A 225 -18.62 -2.85 10.29
N ALA A 226 -18.91 -1.95 11.24
CA ALA A 226 -18.01 -1.67 12.37
C ALA A 226 -17.58 -2.92 13.13
N LYS A 227 -18.48 -3.88 13.34
CA LYS A 227 -18.21 -5.16 14.02
C LYS A 227 -17.44 -6.19 13.17
N VAL A 228 -17.21 -5.90 11.88
CA VAL A 228 -16.56 -6.82 10.95
C VAL A 228 -15.17 -6.30 10.61
N ASN A 229 -14.15 -7.11 10.87
CA ASN A 229 -12.80 -6.88 10.41
C ASN A 229 -12.44 -7.96 9.36
N ILE A 230 -12.31 -7.58 8.10
CA ILE A 230 -11.75 -8.44 7.07
C ILE A 230 -10.24 -8.44 7.27
N ALA A 231 -9.76 -9.43 8.01
CA ALA A 231 -8.40 -9.44 8.54
C ALA A 231 -7.35 -9.60 7.44
N ASP A 232 -7.66 -10.41 6.43
CA ASP A 232 -6.73 -10.80 5.38
C ASP A 232 -7.48 -11.10 4.09
N LEU A 233 -7.02 -10.59 2.96
CA LEU A 233 -7.64 -10.79 1.66
C LEU A 233 -6.57 -11.01 0.59
N VAL A 234 -6.58 -12.20 -0.05
CA VAL A 234 -5.75 -12.51 -1.20
C VAL A 234 -6.56 -12.27 -2.48
N LEU A 235 -5.98 -11.55 -3.44
CA LEU A 235 -6.62 -11.21 -4.71
C LEU A 235 -5.67 -11.57 -5.86
N LEU A 236 -6.07 -12.53 -6.69
CA LEU A 236 -5.25 -13.03 -7.80
C LEU A 236 -5.95 -12.85 -9.15
N PRO A 237 -5.19 -12.64 -10.25
CA PRO A 237 -5.73 -12.88 -11.57
C PRO A 237 -6.28 -14.30 -11.68
N THR A 238 -7.33 -14.52 -12.45
CA THR A 238 -7.95 -15.85 -12.62
C THR A 238 -6.96 -16.93 -13.08
N ARG A 239 -5.97 -16.55 -13.87
CA ARG A 239 -4.94 -17.47 -14.40
C ARG A 239 -3.66 -17.52 -13.55
N GLN A 240 -3.61 -16.88 -12.40
CA GLN A 240 -2.52 -17.01 -11.43
C GLN A 240 -2.97 -17.88 -10.26
N ALA A 241 -2.37 -19.06 -10.11
CA ALA A 241 -2.72 -19.99 -9.03
C ALA A 241 -2.03 -19.63 -7.71
N ASN A 242 -0.77 -19.16 -7.77
CA ASN A 242 0.04 -18.77 -6.62
C ASN A 242 1.16 -17.81 -7.03
N ALA A 243 2.16 -17.59 -6.17
CA ALA A 243 3.23 -16.61 -6.42
C ALA A 243 4.13 -16.93 -7.64
N TYR A 244 4.17 -18.19 -8.11
CA TYR A 244 5.06 -18.64 -9.17
C TYR A 244 4.39 -19.50 -10.25
N ILE A 245 3.14 -19.92 -10.07
CA ILE A 245 2.38 -20.68 -11.06
C ILE A 245 1.33 -19.77 -11.71
N SER A 246 1.49 -19.53 -12.99
CA SER A 246 0.54 -18.83 -13.84
C SER A 246 0.31 -19.62 -15.12
N ASN A 247 -0.95 -19.75 -15.54
CA ASN A 247 -1.30 -20.31 -16.85
C ASN A 247 -1.23 -19.17 -17.89
N ARG A 248 -0.20 -19.21 -18.72
CA ARG A 248 0.07 -18.23 -19.78
C ARG A 248 -0.35 -18.78 -21.14
N GLU A 249 -0.93 -17.94 -21.95
CA GLU A 249 -1.22 -18.24 -23.37
C GLU A 249 -0.07 -17.91 -24.27
#